data_333fd4dff074aeb8ae9e8a7e7bd2364b
#
_entry.id   333fd4dff074aeb8ae9e8a7e7bd2364b
#
_cell.length_a   1.000
_cell.length_b   1.000
_cell.length_c   1.000
_cell.angle_alpha   90.00
_cell.angle_beta   90.00
_cell.angle_gamma   90.00
#
_symmetry.space_group_name_H-M   'P 1'
#
loop_
_entity.id
_entity.type
_entity.pdbx_description
1 polymer ?
#
loop_
_entity_poly.entity_id
_entity_poly.type
_entity_poly.pdbx_seq_one_letter_code
_entity_poly.pdbx_strand_id
1 'polypeptide(L)'
;MARTPRKSKGNNISDNHPILDGLAHVFRVKQSGDVWQFRMYVRGEDKNYRKSLRTRDLPTALQLGQEMALELQGKMRNGVKLFGLTLREFVDSYLEYRTRDVNAGIITDGRLVTIKSQLNWVLRLKGESLKVGELGRDSFYEWRLERREAAPGVSDVTIRNETATINALCKWGHMQGHIPFDQFNIRPLRIRQDQVGKRGTFTGQQYEDLVRYMRSYVSKKQCPDEVERKERLLIRDYILISSNTLLRVG
;
A
#
# COMPACT_ATOMS: atom_id res chain seq x y z
N MET A 1 -36.63 -32.22 3.21
CA MET A 1 -37.22 -30.91 2.92
C MET A 1 -36.66 -30.40 1.59
N ALA A 2 -37.47 -30.39 0.54
CA ALA A 2 -37.07 -30.01 -0.79
C ALA A 2 -36.88 -28.47 -0.89
N ARG A 3 -35.70 -28.04 -1.34
CA ARG A 3 -35.39 -26.62 -1.59
C ARG A 3 -36.21 -26.15 -2.81
N THR A 4 -37.15 -25.21 -2.58
CA THR A 4 -37.86 -24.48 -3.63
C THR A 4 -36.86 -23.77 -4.56
N PRO A 5 -37.03 -23.92 -5.91
CA PRO A 5 -36.14 -23.22 -6.86
C PRO A 5 -36.35 -21.71 -6.74
N ARG A 6 -35.24 -20.95 -6.52
CA ARG A 6 -35.26 -19.49 -6.60
C ARG A 6 -35.73 -19.05 -7.98
N LYS A 7 -36.88 -18.38 -8.04
CA LYS A 7 -37.35 -17.68 -9.25
C LYS A 7 -36.25 -16.76 -9.77
N SER A 8 -35.80 -16.99 -11.00
CA SER A 8 -34.91 -16.09 -11.72
C SER A 8 -35.62 -14.74 -11.85
N LYS A 9 -35.02 -13.67 -11.25
CA LYS A 9 -35.46 -12.29 -11.51
C LYS A 9 -35.37 -12.06 -13.01
N GLY A 10 -36.50 -11.78 -13.67
CA GLY A 10 -36.60 -11.57 -15.08
C GLY A 10 -35.52 -10.62 -15.60
N ASN A 11 -34.84 -11.02 -16.65
CA ASN A 11 -33.83 -10.20 -17.33
C ASN A 11 -34.52 -8.96 -17.91
N ASN A 12 -34.34 -7.79 -17.28
CA ASN A 12 -34.75 -6.49 -17.83
C ASN A 12 -33.87 -6.03 -19.02
N ILE A 13 -33.37 -6.98 -19.82
CA ILE A 13 -32.55 -6.74 -21.01
C ILE A 13 -33.51 -6.45 -22.16
N SER A 14 -33.39 -5.28 -22.78
CA SER A 14 -34.23 -4.88 -23.91
C SER A 14 -33.63 -5.28 -25.27
N ASP A 15 -32.33 -5.09 -25.43
CA ASP A 15 -31.58 -5.40 -26.65
C ASP A 15 -30.31 -6.17 -26.27
N ASN A 16 -29.95 -7.20 -27.08
CA ASN A 16 -28.76 -8.01 -26.81
C ASN A 16 -28.08 -8.39 -28.14
N HIS A 17 -26.87 -7.91 -28.33
CA HIS A 17 -26.03 -8.16 -29.49
C HIS A 17 -24.83 -9.03 -29.10
N PRO A 18 -24.76 -10.29 -29.56
CA PRO A 18 -23.57 -11.11 -29.37
C PRO A 18 -22.41 -10.57 -30.20
N ILE A 19 -21.20 -10.62 -29.63
CA ILE A 19 -19.96 -10.26 -30.31
C ILE A 19 -18.94 -11.38 -30.16
N LEU A 20 -17.99 -11.50 -31.10
CA LEU A 20 -16.96 -12.54 -31.12
C LEU A 20 -17.56 -13.96 -30.95
N ASP A 21 -18.46 -14.33 -31.82
CA ASP A 21 -19.14 -15.64 -31.83
C ASP A 21 -19.85 -16.00 -30.51
N GLY A 22 -20.42 -15.00 -29.86
CA GLY A 22 -21.15 -15.18 -28.59
C GLY A 22 -20.28 -15.25 -27.35
N LEU A 23 -18.99 -14.99 -27.47
CA LEU A 23 -18.06 -14.92 -26.32
C LEU A 23 -18.43 -13.79 -25.34
N ALA A 24 -18.88 -12.66 -25.88
CA ALA A 24 -19.35 -11.53 -25.12
C ALA A 24 -20.63 -10.94 -25.73
N HIS A 25 -21.27 -10.07 -24.96
CA HIS A 25 -22.53 -9.44 -25.34
C HIS A 25 -22.49 -7.94 -25.05
N VAL A 26 -23.05 -7.16 -25.99
CA VAL A 26 -23.41 -5.76 -25.79
C VAL A 26 -24.92 -5.69 -25.66
N PHE A 27 -25.43 -5.12 -24.57
CA PHE A 27 -26.85 -5.15 -24.24
C PHE A 27 -27.30 -3.87 -23.57
N ARG A 28 -28.61 -3.61 -23.61
CA ARG A 28 -29.27 -2.56 -22.88
C ARG A 28 -30.10 -3.11 -21.71
N VAL A 29 -30.21 -2.32 -20.65
CA VAL A 29 -31.10 -2.59 -19.52
C VAL A 29 -32.09 -1.45 -19.42
N LYS A 30 -33.39 -1.74 -19.31
CA LYS A 30 -34.46 -0.72 -19.23
C LYS A 30 -34.21 0.36 -18.17
N GLN A 31 -33.47 0.07 -17.12
CA GLN A 31 -33.18 0.98 -16.02
C GLN A 31 -31.87 1.79 -16.20
N SER A 32 -31.11 1.58 -17.30
CA SER A 32 -29.78 2.18 -17.50
C SER A 32 -29.78 3.44 -18.38
N GLY A 33 -30.95 4.02 -18.67
CA GLY A 33 -31.05 5.27 -19.44
C GLY A 33 -30.47 5.17 -20.85
N ASP A 34 -30.75 4.07 -21.57
CA ASP A 34 -30.30 3.78 -22.94
C ASP A 34 -28.79 3.64 -23.16
N VAL A 35 -28.00 3.58 -22.07
CA VAL A 35 -26.56 3.36 -22.15
C VAL A 35 -26.26 1.88 -22.36
N TRP A 36 -25.45 1.58 -23.38
CA TRP A 36 -25.00 0.23 -23.66
C TRP A 36 -24.10 -0.33 -22.59
N GLN A 37 -24.29 -1.63 -22.28
CA GLN A 37 -23.54 -2.39 -21.29
C GLN A 37 -22.82 -3.53 -22.00
N PHE A 38 -21.64 -3.87 -21.51
CA PHE A 38 -20.85 -5.02 -21.94
C PHE A 38 -20.95 -6.15 -20.91
N ARG A 39 -21.01 -7.40 -21.38
CA ARG A 39 -20.95 -8.59 -20.54
C ARG A 39 -20.11 -9.67 -21.22
N MET A 40 -19.20 -10.28 -20.48
CA MET A 40 -18.44 -11.47 -20.89
C MET A 40 -18.39 -12.48 -19.74
N TYR A 41 -18.66 -13.74 -20.01
CA TYR A 41 -18.52 -14.80 -19.02
C TYR A 41 -17.07 -15.28 -18.95
N VAL A 42 -16.49 -15.23 -17.73
CA VAL A 42 -15.10 -15.61 -17.46
C VAL A 42 -15.11 -17.03 -16.89
N ARG A 43 -14.89 -18.03 -17.76
CA ARG A 43 -14.96 -19.46 -17.40
C ARG A 43 -14.04 -19.84 -16.24
N GLY A 44 -12.81 -19.32 -16.23
CA GLY A 44 -11.81 -19.64 -15.19
C GLY A 44 -12.15 -19.12 -13.79
N GLU A 45 -13.08 -18.17 -13.66
CA GLU A 45 -13.49 -17.56 -12.39
C GLU A 45 -14.98 -17.73 -12.10
N ASP A 46 -15.71 -18.43 -12.99
CA ASP A 46 -17.17 -18.70 -12.92
C ASP A 46 -18.00 -17.42 -12.66
N LYS A 47 -17.62 -16.32 -13.30
CA LYS A 47 -18.24 -15.00 -13.10
C LYS A 47 -18.47 -14.26 -14.40
N ASN A 48 -19.48 -13.38 -14.41
CA ASN A 48 -19.74 -12.47 -15.53
C ASN A 48 -19.03 -11.13 -15.28
N TYR A 49 -18.09 -10.77 -16.16
CA TYR A 49 -17.56 -9.42 -16.23
C TYR A 49 -18.60 -8.51 -16.89
N ARG A 50 -18.94 -7.40 -16.22
CA ARG A 50 -19.89 -6.41 -16.72
C ARG A 50 -19.30 -5.01 -16.60
N LYS A 51 -19.50 -4.18 -17.64
CA LYS A 51 -19.04 -2.79 -17.64
C LYS A 51 -19.95 -1.93 -18.50
N SER A 52 -20.23 -0.71 -18.08
CA SER A 52 -20.91 0.28 -18.90
C SER A 52 -19.98 0.77 -20.01
N LEU A 53 -20.47 0.84 -21.25
CA LEU A 53 -19.72 1.37 -22.39
C LEU A 53 -19.85 2.89 -22.52
N ARG A 54 -20.67 3.52 -21.67
CA ARG A 54 -20.87 4.98 -21.58
C ARG A 54 -21.27 5.64 -22.92
N THR A 55 -21.83 4.86 -23.84
CA THR A 55 -22.38 5.34 -25.13
C THR A 55 -23.80 4.87 -25.29
N ARG A 56 -24.59 5.64 -26.08
CA ARG A 56 -25.95 5.30 -26.51
C ARG A 56 -25.98 4.86 -27.98
N ASP A 57 -24.88 5.09 -28.71
CA ASP A 57 -24.72 4.71 -30.11
C ASP A 57 -24.33 3.23 -30.22
N LEU A 58 -25.10 2.45 -31.01
CA LEU A 58 -24.89 1.02 -31.16
C LEU A 58 -23.57 0.67 -31.88
N PRO A 59 -23.24 1.27 -33.05
CA PRO A 59 -21.97 1.01 -33.72
C PRO A 59 -20.76 1.23 -32.83
N THR A 60 -20.71 2.35 -32.14
CA THR A 60 -19.65 2.66 -31.17
C THR A 60 -19.62 1.65 -30.02
N ALA A 61 -20.79 1.23 -29.53
CA ALA A 61 -20.87 0.24 -28.45
C ALA A 61 -20.33 -1.14 -28.87
N LEU A 62 -20.63 -1.56 -30.10
CA LEU A 62 -20.14 -2.82 -30.65
C LEU A 62 -18.62 -2.80 -30.82
N GLN A 63 -18.06 -1.71 -31.34
CA GLN A 63 -16.61 -1.54 -31.47
C GLN A 63 -15.92 -1.59 -30.10
N LEU A 64 -16.36 -0.77 -29.14
CA LEU A 64 -15.81 -0.75 -27.79
C LEU A 64 -15.96 -2.11 -27.08
N GLY A 65 -17.08 -2.80 -27.34
CA GLY A 65 -17.33 -4.15 -26.81
C GLY A 65 -16.32 -5.17 -27.35
N GLN A 66 -16.04 -5.14 -28.65
CA GLN A 66 -15.03 -6.02 -29.29
C GLN A 66 -13.63 -5.75 -28.77
N GLU A 67 -13.21 -4.49 -28.69
CA GLU A 67 -11.91 -4.09 -28.14
C GLU A 67 -11.75 -4.59 -26.71
N MET A 68 -12.77 -4.38 -25.87
CA MET A 68 -12.78 -4.82 -24.48
C MET A 68 -12.73 -6.35 -24.35
N ALA A 69 -13.46 -7.09 -25.19
CA ALA A 69 -13.44 -8.54 -25.16
C ALA A 69 -12.06 -9.11 -25.54
N LEU A 70 -11.40 -8.53 -26.53
CA LEU A 70 -10.04 -8.90 -26.93
C LEU A 70 -9.02 -8.60 -25.83
N GLU A 71 -9.12 -7.43 -25.19
CA GLU A 71 -8.26 -7.06 -24.05
C GLU A 71 -8.41 -8.08 -22.90
N LEU A 72 -9.66 -8.38 -22.50
CA LEU A 72 -9.94 -9.35 -21.43
C LEU A 72 -9.43 -10.75 -21.78
N GLN A 73 -9.58 -11.19 -23.03
CA GLN A 73 -9.02 -12.47 -23.49
C GLN A 73 -7.49 -12.48 -23.39
N GLY A 74 -6.83 -11.40 -23.77
CA GLY A 74 -5.37 -11.25 -23.63
C GLY A 74 -4.93 -11.40 -22.17
N LYS A 75 -5.61 -10.72 -21.25
CA LYS A 75 -5.36 -10.84 -19.80
C LYS A 75 -5.57 -12.27 -19.30
N MET A 76 -6.65 -12.93 -19.71
CA MET A 76 -6.94 -14.32 -19.32
C MET A 76 -5.88 -15.30 -19.86
N ARG A 77 -5.42 -15.15 -21.11
CA ARG A 77 -4.34 -15.97 -21.70
C ARG A 77 -3.04 -15.82 -20.92
N ASN A 78 -2.76 -14.64 -20.38
CA ASN A 78 -1.60 -14.36 -19.54
C ASN A 78 -1.79 -14.78 -18.06
N GLY A 79 -2.87 -15.49 -17.74
CA GLY A 79 -3.14 -16.00 -16.39
C GLY A 79 -3.61 -14.94 -15.38
N VAL A 80 -3.95 -13.74 -15.84
CA VAL A 80 -4.43 -12.66 -14.96
C VAL A 80 -5.87 -12.93 -14.54
N LYS A 81 -6.11 -12.99 -13.22
CA LYS A 81 -7.46 -13.12 -12.66
C LYS A 81 -8.20 -11.79 -12.76
N LEU A 82 -9.32 -11.77 -13.49
CA LEU A 82 -10.10 -10.54 -13.74
C LEU A 82 -10.88 -10.06 -12.51
N PHE A 83 -11.27 -10.96 -11.61
CA PHE A 83 -11.96 -10.68 -10.35
C PHE A 83 -11.04 -10.85 -9.14
N GLY A 84 -9.74 -10.88 -9.37
CA GLY A 84 -8.74 -10.91 -8.31
C GLY A 84 -8.79 -9.66 -7.42
N LEU A 85 -8.13 -9.74 -6.26
CA LEU A 85 -7.99 -8.63 -5.31
C LEU A 85 -7.44 -7.38 -6.00
N THR A 86 -7.97 -6.23 -5.63
CA THR A 86 -7.34 -4.93 -5.92
C THR A 86 -6.12 -4.71 -5.04
N LEU A 87 -5.23 -3.84 -5.45
CA LEU A 87 -4.06 -3.48 -4.63
C LEU A 87 -4.49 -2.88 -3.28
N ARG A 88 -5.60 -2.12 -3.25
CA ARG A 88 -6.18 -1.60 -1.99
C ARG A 88 -6.59 -2.75 -1.07
N GLU A 89 -7.43 -3.67 -1.54
CA GLU A 89 -7.89 -4.82 -0.75
C GLU A 89 -6.72 -5.69 -0.26
N PHE A 90 -5.70 -5.85 -1.09
CA PHE A 90 -4.49 -6.60 -0.76
C PHE A 90 -3.67 -5.93 0.35
N VAL A 91 -3.46 -4.61 0.25
CA VAL A 91 -2.77 -3.82 1.27
C VAL A 91 -3.57 -3.81 2.58
N ASP A 92 -4.89 -3.63 2.52
CA ASP A 92 -5.75 -3.62 3.71
C ASP A 92 -5.69 -4.98 4.43
N SER A 93 -5.76 -6.10 3.70
CA SER A 93 -5.61 -7.44 4.27
C SER A 93 -4.24 -7.67 4.93
N TYR A 94 -3.16 -7.14 4.33
CA TYR A 94 -1.84 -7.18 4.93
C TYR A 94 -1.75 -6.32 6.21
N LEU A 95 -2.36 -5.13 6.21
CA LEU A 95 -2.40 -4.27 7.40
C LEU A 95 -3.20 -4.91 8.54
N GLU A 96 -4.29 -5.63 8.24
CA GLU A 96 -5.01 -6.44 9.24
C GLU A 96 -4.11 -7.54 9.82
N TYR A 97 -3.35 -8.23 8.97
CA TYR A 97 -2.36 -9.22 9.43
C TYR A 97 -1.33 -8.56 10.37
N ARG A 98 -0.76 -7.40 10.00
CA ARG A 98 0.22 -6.69 10.83
C ARG A 98 -0.39 -6.12 12.12
N THR A 99 -1.69 -5.78 12.12
CA THR A 99 -2.41 -5.38 13.34
C THR A 99 -2.51 -6.53 14.34
N ARG A 100 -2.68 -7.77 13.86
CA ARG A 100 -2.61 -8.96 14.73
C ARG A 100 -1.23 -9.12 15.36
N ASP A 101 -0.17 -8.81 14.61
CA ASP A 101 1.21 -8.82 15.15
C ASP A 101 1.41 -7.78 16.26
N VAL A 102 0.78 -6.59 16.15
CA VAL A 102 0.77 -5.59 17.24
C VAL A 102 0.08 -6.14 18.48
N ASN A 103 -1.12 -6.70 18.31
CA ASN A 103 -1.91 -7.27 19.41
C ASN A 103 -1.19 -8.44 20.12
N ALA A 104 -0.35 -9.15 19.37
CA ALA A 104 0.50 -10.24 19.90
C ALA A 104 1.84 -9.73 20.47
N GLY A 105 2.11 -8.42 20.46
CA GLY A 105 3.37 -7.85 20.94
C GLY A 105 4.60 -8.13 20.05
N ILE A 106 4.40 -8.63 18.82
CA ILE A 106 5.49 -8.97 17.86
C ILE A 106 6.09 -7.71 17.26
N ILE A 107 5.27 -6.69 17.02
CA ILE A 107 5.70 -5.37 16.57
C ILE A 107 5.02 -4.26 17.38
N THR A 108 5.62 -3.07 17.38
CA THR A 108 5.05 -1.89 18.05
C THR A 108 4.02 -1.17 17.17
N ASP A 109 3.10 -0.41 17.79
CA ASP A 109 2.16 0.48 17.08
C ASP A 109 2.88 1.44 16.14
N GLY A 110 3.98 2.04 16.58
CA GLY A 110 4.79 2.94 15.75
C GLY A 110 5.32 2.27 14.49
N ARG A 111 5.65 0.97 14.56
CA ARG A 111 6.04 0.21 13.36
C ARG A 111 4.86 0.01 12.40
N LEU A 112 3.67 -0.29 12.91
CA LEU A 112 2.46 -0.42 12.09
C LEU A 112 2.14 0.90 11.37
N VAL A 113 2.20 2.04 12.07
CA VAL A 113 2.01 3.39 11.49
C VAL A 113 3.01 3.62 10.34
N THR A 114 4.28 3.25 10.54
CA THR A 114 5.32 3.37 9.50
C THR A 114 4.98 2.50 8.28
N ILE A 115 4.61 1.24 8.48
CA ILE A 115 4.22 0.32 7.39
C ILE A 115 3.03 0.90 6.62
N LYS A 116 2.00 1.38 7.31
CA LYS A 116 0.82 2.01 6.70
C LYS A 116 1.19 3.22 5.84
N SER A 117 2.04 4.09 6.36
CA SER A 117 2.54 5.26 5.61
C SER A 117 3.29 4.86 4.34
N GLN A 118 4.16 3.85 4.42
CA GLN A 118 4.93 3.34 3.29
C GLN A 118 4.04 2.70 2.22
N LEU A 119 3.05 1.89 2.62
CA LEU A 119 2.11 1.25 1.69
C LEU A 119 1.11 2.24 1.08
N ASN A 120 0.79 3.35 1.74
CA ASN A 120 0.02 4.43 1.14
C ASN A 120 0.72 5.04 -0.08
N TRP A 121 2.06 5.10 -0.08
CA TRP A 121 2.82 5.51 -1.27
C TRP A 121 2.70 4.50 -2.40
N VAL A 122 2.68 3.21 -2.09
CA VAL A 122 2.44 2.15 -3.08
C VAL A 122 1.08 2.32 -3.74
N LEU A 123 0.02 2.50 -2.95
CA LEU A 123 -1.33 2.72 -3.45
C LEU A 123 -1.43 3.99 -4.30
N ARG A 124 -0.78 5.06 -3.87
CA ARG A 124 -0.79 6.35 -4.57
C ARG A 124 -0.10 6.27 -5.94
N LEU A 125 1.05 5.58 -6.04
CA LEU A 125 1.85 5.54 -7.27
C LEU A 125 1.41 4.44 -8.22
N LYS A 126 0.96 3.29 -7.72
CA LYS A 126 0.53 2.16 -8.57
C LYS A 126 -0.97 2.14 -8.86
N GLY A 127 -1.76 2.89 -8.08
CA GLY A 127 -3.22 2.94 -8.21
C GLY A 127 -3.93 1.86 -7.38
N GLU A 128 -4.93 2.29 -6.62
CA GLU A 128 -5.68 1.44 -5.68
C GLU A 128 -6.47 0.32 -6.37
N SER A 129 -6.95 0.59 -7.58
CA SER A 129 -7.78 -0.34 -8.37
C SER A 129 -6.98 -1.35 -9.19
N LEU A 130 -5.64 -1.23 -9.23
CA LEU A 130 -4.77 -2.19 -9.90
C LEU A 130 -5.03 -3.60 -9.35
N LYS A 131 -5.15 -4.58 -10.23
CA LYS A 131 -5.33 -5.98 -9.79
C LYS A 131 -4.00 -6.59 -9.40
N VAL A 132 -3.97 -7.26 -8.24
CA VAL A 132 -2.76 -7.92 -7.74
C VAL A 132 -2.20 -8.94 -8.74
N GLY A 133 -3.06 -9.60 -9.51
CA GLY A 133 -2.66 -10.51 -10.58
C GLY A 133 -1.97 -9.83 -11.78
N GLU A 134 -2.04 -8.50 -11.90
CA GLU A 134 -1.32 -7.72 -12.93
C GLU A 134 0.10 -7.34 -12.48
N LEU A 135 0.43 -7.54 -11.19
CA LEU A 135 1.77 -7.29 -10.67
C LEU A 135 2.75 -8.36 -11.17
N GLY A 136 3.72 -7.95 -11.97
CA GLY A 136 4.88 -8.75 -12.34
C GLY A 136 6.04 -8.54 -11.36
N ARG A 137 7.07 -9.39 -11.44
CA ARG A 137 8.30 -9.25 -10.61
C ARG A 137 8.94 -7.88 -10.73
N ASP A 138 8.85 -7.23 -11.89
CA ASP A 138 9.50 -5.96 -12.19
C ASP A 138 8.60 -4.73 -11.96
N SER A 139 7.38 -4.93 -11.44
CA SER A 139 6.42 -3.84 -11.22
C SER A 139 6.93 -2.71 -10.33
N PHE A 140 7.94 -2.99 -9.49
CA PHE A 140 8.58 -2.02 -8.60
C PHE A 140 10.07 -1.78 -8.94
N TYR A 141 10.53 -2.19 -10.13
CA TYR A 141 11.94 -2.06 -10.49
C TYR A 141 12.43 -0.61 -10.40
N GLU A 142 11.66 0.33 -10.91
CA GLU A 142 11.99 1.76 -10.91
C GLU A 142 11.39 2.54 -9.71
N TRP A 143 11.02 1.84 -8.62
CA TRP A 143 10.40 2.46 -7.44
C TRP A 143 11.11 3.71 -6.95
N ARG A 144 12.45 3.72 -7.00
CA ARG A 144 13.27 4.86 -6.58
C ARG A 144 12.99 6.12 -7.41
N LEU A 145 12.88 5.96 -8.73
CA LEU A 145 12.63 7.08 -9.65
C LEU A 145 11.21 7.61 -9.45
N GLU A 146 10.22 6.74 -9.51
CA GLU A 146 8.83 7.08 -9.28
C GLU A 146 8.62 7.80 -7.93
N ARG A 147 9.30 7.31 -6.90
CA ARG A 147 9.20 7.86 -5.55
C ARG A 147 9.84 9.24 -5.42
N ARG A 148 10.95 9.50 -6.13
CA ARG A 148 11.61 10.80 -6.18
C ARG A 148 10.87 11.82 -7.03
N GLU A 149 10.27 11.40 -8.14
CA GLU A 149 9.40 12.25 -8.95
C GLU A 149 8.20 12.74 -8.13
N ALA A 150 7.58 11.86 -7.37
CA ALA A 150 6.44 12.20 -6.51
C ALA A 150 6.83 13.03 -5.27
N ALA A 151 8.06 12.91 -4.78
CA ALA A 151 8.58 13.66 -3.62
C ALA A 151 10.11 13.84 -3.74
N PRO A 152 10.60 14.90 -4.39
CA PRO A 152 12.03 15.11 -4.67
C PRO A 152 12.94 15.14 -3.45
N GLY A 153 12.40 15.51 -2.27
CA GLY A 153 13.14 15.57 -1.00
C GLY A 153 13.25 14.25 -0.24
N VAL A 154 12.75 13.14 -0.77
CA VAL A 154 12.78 11.86 -0.06
C VAL A 154 14.20 11.31 0.04
N SER A 155 14.60 10.87 1.27
CA SER A 155 15.93 10.30 1.50
C SER A 155 16.04 8.86 0.95
N ASP A 156 17.26 8.47 0.53
CA ASP A 156 17.54 7.11 0.09
C ASP A 156 17.30 6.06 1.19
N VAL A 157 17.50 6.43 2.44
CA VAL A 157 17.19 5.58 3.60
C VAL A 157 15.69 5.30 3.68
N THR A 158 14.86 6.32 3.45
CA THR A 158 13.39 6.16 3.42
C THR A 158 12.99 5.21 2.28
N ILE A 159 13.49 5.43 1.06
CA ILE A 159 13.21 4.58 -0.09
C ILE A 159 13.64 3.12 0.17
N ARG A 160 14.80 2.90 0.76
CA ARG A 160 15.27 1.56 1.15
C ARG A 160 14.30 0.88 2.13
N ASN A 161 13.81 1.61 3.11
CA ASN A 161 12.87 1.07 4.09
C ASN A 161 11.50 0.78 3.44
N GLU A 162 11.06 1.61 2.48
CA GLU A 162 9.86 1.36 1.67
C GLU A 162 10.03 0.08 0.85
N THR A 163 11.17 -0.13 0.19
CA THR A 163 11.42 -1.36 -0.60
C THR A 163 11.42 -2.62 0.26
N ALA A 164 11.95 -2.53 1.49
CA ALA A 164 11.88 -3.64 2.44
C ALA A 164 10.42 -3.98 2.82
N THR A 165 9.57 -2.96 2.99
CA THR A 165 8.14 -3.16 3.29
C THR A 165 7.38 -3.71 2.07
N ILE A 166 7.69 -3.26 0.86
CA ILE A 166 7.12 -3.79 -0.40
C ILE A 166 7.45 -5.28 -0.55
N ASN A 167 8.70 -5.67 -0.30
CA ASN A 167 9.10 -7.08 -0.37
C ASN A 167 8.49 -7.92 0.77
N ALA A 168 8.29 -7.35 1.95
CA ALA A 168 7.56 -8.03 3.03
C ALA A 168 6.08 -8.26 2.67
N LEU A 169 5.43 -7.28 2.03
CA LEU A 169 4.08 -7.43 1.47
C LEU A 169 4.04 -8.52 0.39
N CYS A 170 5.03 -8.54 -0.54
CA CYS A 170 5.15 -9.56 -1.59
C CYS A 170 5.27 -10.96 -0.99
N LYS A 171 6.19 -11.15 -0.04
CA LYS A 171 6.42 -12.45 0.63
C LYS A 171 5.16 -12.95 1.34
N TRP A 172 4.46 -12.08 2.07
CA TRP A 172 3.18 -12.42 2.69
C TRP A 172 2.14 -12.78 1.64
N GLY A 173 2.01 -12.00 0.56
CA GLY A 173 1.08 -12.29 -0.53
C GLY A 173 1.36 -13.59 -1.26
N HIS A 174 2.64 -13.96 -1.40
CA HIS A 174 3.05 -15.25 -1.92
C HIS A 174 2.61 -16.40 -0.99
N MET A 175 2.83 -16.27 0.31
CA MET A 175 2.38 -17.26 1.31
C MET A 175 0.86 -17.43 1.33
N GLN A 176 0.10 -16.37 1.02
CA GLN A 176 -1.37 -16.42 0.89
C GLN A 176 -1.85 -16.88 -0.49
N GLY A 177 -0.94 -17.17 -1.44
CA GLY A 177 -1.28 -17.59 -2.80
C GLY A 177 -1.85 -16.48 -3.71
N HIS A 178 -1.69 -15.20 -3.32
CA HIS A 178 -2.13 -14.06 -4.10
C HIS A 178 -1.15 -13.66 -5.20
N ILE A 179 0.14 -13.90 -4.98
CA ILE A 179 1.26 -13.57 -5.89
C ILE A 179 2.08 -14.84 -6.13
N PRO A 180 2.51 -15.14 -7.39
CA PRO A 180 3.23 -16.37 -7.72
C PRO A 180 4.72 -16.35 -7.36
N PHE A 181 5.24 -15.25 -6.81
CA PHE A 181 6.64 -15.07 -6.41
C PHE A 181 6.72 -14.39 -5.04
N ASP A 182 7.82 -14.57 -4.35
CA ASP A 182 8.05 -14.12 -2.96
C ASP A 182 8.78 -12.78 -2.84
N GLN A 183 9.32 -12.25 -3.97
CA GLN A 183 10.08 -11.01 -3.99
C GLN A 183 9.91 -10.28 -5.32
N PHE A 184 9.80 -8.94 -5.26
CA PHE A 184 9.91 -8.07 -6.43
C PHE A 184 11.37 -7.80 -6.77
N ASN A 185 11.67 -7.70 -8.07
CA ASN A 185 12.93 -7.16 -8.54
C ASN A 185 12.89 -5.65 -8.35
N ILE A 186 13.64 -5.14 -7.39
CA ILE A 186 13.77 -3.70 -7.15
C ILE A 186 15.21 -3.31 -7.41
N ARG A 187 15.43 -2.27 -8.21
CA ARG A 187 16.76 -1.79 -8.53
C ARG A 187 17.56 -1.50 -7.27
N PRO A 188 18.76 -2.11 -7.09
CA PRO A 188 19.55 -1.95 -5.87
C PRO A 188 19.89 -0.49 -5.59
N LEU A 189 19.68 -0.07 -4.35
CA LEU A 189 20.00 1.27 -3.87
C LEU A 189 21.33 1.25 -3.13
N ARG A 190 22.36 1.85 -3.71
CA ARG A 190 23.64 2.05 -3.02
C ARG A 190 23.57 3.35 -2.25
N ILE A 191 23.45 3.24 -0.92
CA ILE A 191 23.50 4.40 -0.02
C ILE A 191 24.96 4.63 0.35
N ARG A 192 25.50 5.81 -0.01
CA ARG A 192 26.83 6.19 0.44
C ARG A 192 26.76 6.54 1.92
N GLN A 193 27.80 6.15 2.67
CA GLN A 193 27.85 6.42 4.12
C GLN A 193 27.90 7.91 4.44
N ASP A 194 28.42 8.74 3.54
CA ASP A 194 28.45 10.19 3.64
C ASP A 194 27.05 10.83 3.53
N GLN A 195 26.11 10.15 2.86
CA GLN A 195 24.70 10.59 2.71
C GLN A 195 23.80 10.14 3.87
N VAL A 196 24.27 9.25 4.74
CA VAL A 196 23.59 8.93 5.98
C VAL A 196 23.88 10.11 6.94
N GLY A 197 22.91 11.02 7.06
CA GLY A 197 23.02 12.17 7.92
C GLY A 197 23.50 11.76 9.30
N LYS A 198 24.79 12.01 9.60
CA LYS A 198 25.33 11.82 10.94
C LYS A 198 24.61 12.85 11.83
N ARG A 199 23.95 12.37 12.87
CA ARG A 199 23.44 13.27 13.90
C ARG A 199 24.64 14.03 14.45
N GLY A 200 24.52 15.36 14.60
CA GLY A 200 25.53 16.14 15.28
C GLY A 200 25.81 15.54 16.66
N THR A 201 27.07 15.37 16.98
CA THR A 201 27.52 14.98 18.31
C THR A 201 28.08 16.21 19.02
N PHE A 202 27.92 16.32 20.31
CA PHE A 202 28.55 17.37 21.07
C PHE A 202 30.08 17.19 21.01
N THR A 203 30.80 18.30 20.87
CA THR A 203 32.24 18.30 21.16
C THR A 203 32.44 18.16 22.65
N GLY A 204 33.66 17.78 23.11
CA GLY A 204 33.97 17.69 24.52
C GLY A 204 33.65 19.01 25.27
N GLN A 205 34.05 20.15 24.69
CA GLN A 205 33.75 21.46 25.27
C GLN A 205 32.23 21.74 25.38
N GLN A 206 31.48 21.45 24.34
CA GLN A 206 30.02 21.63 24.37
C GLN A 206 29.35 20.75 25.43
N TYR A 207 29.88 19.54 25.63
CA TYR A 207 29.39 18.65 26.67
C TYR A 207 29.69 19.17 28.06
N GLU A 208 30.91 19.67 28.31
CA GLU A 208 31.28 20.31 29.58
C GLU A 208 30.43 21.54 29.89
N ASP A 209 30.18 22.39 28.89
CA ASP A 209 29.32 23.55 29.01
C ASP A 209 27.87 23.16 29.33
N LEU A 210 27.35 22.09 28.70
CA LEU A 210 26.04 21.53 28.99
C LEU A 210 25.96 21.04 30.45
N VAL A 211 26.96 20.27 30.90
CA VAL A 211 27.02 19.77 32.28
C VAL A 211 27.08 20.93 33.28
N ARG A 212 27.85 21.96 32.97
CA ARG A 212 27.95 23.17 33.81
C ARG A 212 26.62 23.93 33.88
N TYR A 213 25.94 24.08 32.71
CA TYR A 213 24.63 24.70 32.64
C TYR A 213 23.59 23.91 33.45
N MET A 214 23.58 22.60 33.39
CA MET A 214 22.62 21.76 34.10
C MET A 214 22.72 21.91 35.64
N ARG A 215 23.88 22.25 36.17
CA ARG A 215 24.03 22.59 37.63
C ARG A 215 23.23 23.82 38.00
N SER A 216 23.27 24.86 37.15
CA SER A 216 22.49 26.08 37.41
C SER A 216 21.01 25.89 37.12
N TYR A 217 20.67 25.10 36.09
CA TYR A 217 19.30 24.76 35.63
C TYR A 217 18.43 24.16 36.75
N VAL A 218 19.01 23.31 37.60
CA VAL A 218 18.33 22.65 38.74
C VAL A 218 18.47 23.43 40.06
N SER A 219 19.12 24.59 40.06
CA SER A 219 19.33 25.36 41.28
C SER A 219 18.04 26.01 41.78
N LYS A 220 17.87 26.14 43.12
CA LYS A 220 16.72 26.82 43.72
C LYS A 220 16.61 28.28 43.26
N LYS A 221 17.74 28.91 42.85
CA LYS A 221 17.74 30.28 42.34
C LYS A 221 17.07 30.42 40.99
N GLN A 222 17.26 29.44 40.08
CA GLN A 222 16.65 29.45 38.75
C GLN A 222 15.29 28.73 38.68
N CYS A 223 15.02 27.82 39.62
CA CYS A 223 13.75 27.08 39.70
C CYS A 223 13.30 27.05 41.17
N PRO A 224 12.57 28.08 41.63
CA PRO A 224 12.06 28.15 43.00
C PRO A 224 10.98 27.10 43.30
N ASP A 225 10.21 26.74 42.29
CA ASP A 225 9.16 25.70 42.40
C ASP A 225 9.81 24.32 42.61
N GLU A 226 9.38 23.67 43.70
CA GLU A 226 9.95 22.37 44.07
C GLU A 226 9.49 21.23 43.16
N VAL A 227 8.28 21.29 42.62
CA VAL A 227 7.74 20.26 41.69
C VAL A 227 8.49 20.33 40.37
N GLU A 228 8.57 21.52 39.78
CA GLU A 228 9.33 21.74 38.54
C GLU A 228 10.82 21.42 38.74
N ARG A 229 11.38 21.73 39.86
CA ARG A 229 12.79 21.42 40.16
C ARG A 229 13.06 19.92 40.22
N LYS A 230 12.12 19.08 40.72
CA LYS A 230 12.22 17.62 40.69
C LYS A 230 12.21 17.09 39.25
N GLU A 231 11.37 17.64 38.40
CA GLU A 231 11.35 17.28 36.96
C GLU A 231 12.68 17.66 36.27
N ARG A 232 13.20 18.86 36.54
CA ARG A 232 14.50 19.30 36.02
C ARG A 232 15.66 18.42 36.50
N LEU A 233 15.62 17.95 37.75
CA LEU A 233 16.60 17.00 38.29
C LEU A 233 16.53 15.67 37.54
N LEU A 234 15.33 15.16 37.26
CA LEU A 234 15.13 13.92 36.49
C LEU A 234 15.71 14.05 35.07
N ILE A 235 15.45 15.20 34.41
CA ILE A 235 15.99 15.48 33.05
C ILE A 235 17.52 15.53 33.09
N ARG A 236 18.12 16.22 34.07
CA ARG A 236 19.57 16.27 34.23
C ARG A 236 20.16 14.89 34.43
N ASP A 237 19.61 14.09 35.33
CA ASP A 237 20.11 12.75 35.64
C ASP A 237 19.99 11.81 34.45
N TYR A 238 18.88 11.91 33.72
CA TYR A 238 18.67 11.18 32.46
C TYR A 238 19.74 11.52 31.41
N ILE A 239 20.04 12.82 31.19
CA ILE A 239 21.05 13.25 30.23
C ILE A 239 22.45 12.76 30.68
N LEU A 240 22.80 12.88 31.95
CA LEU A 240 24.09 12.43 32.48
C LEU A 240 24.26 10.92 32.38
N ILE A 241 23.22 10.14 32.74
CA ILE A 241 23.27 8.69 32.68
C ILE A 241 23.38 8.25 31.22
N SER A 242 22.52 8.75 30.32
CA SER A 242 22.51 8.32 28.91
C SER A 242 23.79 8.69 28.17
N SER A 243 24.41 9.87 28.48
CA SER A 243 25.65 10.30 27.84
C SER A 243 26.87 9.52 28.33
N ASN A 244 26.90 9.08 29.61
CA ASN A 244 28.03 8.36 30.18
C ASN A 244 27.92 6.82 29.98
N THR A 245 26.71 6.28 29.88
CA THR A 245 26.50 4.83 29.77
C THR A 245 26.20 4.36 28.35
N LEU A 246 25.98 5.29 27.41
CA LEU A 246 25.51 5.01 26.04
C LEU A 246 24.20 4.22 25.98
N LEU A 247 23.47 4.13 27.09
CA LEU A 247 22.16 3.49 27.14
C LEU A 247 21.18 4.26 26.28
N ARG A 248 20.51 3.55 25.37
CA ARG A 248 19.44 4.07 24.57
C ARG A 248 18.13 3.80 25.28
N VAL A 249 17.32 4.83 25.44
CA VAL A 249 15.94 4.62 25.87
C VAL A 249 15.17 3.93 24.77
N GLY A 250 14.54 2.83 25.08
CA GLY A 250 13.71 2.04 24.17
C GLY A 250 12.35 2.68 23.88
#